data_58057e46ac9048c82282734e6d190307
#
_entry.id   58057e46ac9048c82282734e6d190307
#
_cell.length_a   1.000
_cell.length_b   1.000
_cell.length_c   1.000
_cell.angle_alpha   90.00
_cell.angle_beta   90.00
_cell.angle_gamma   90.00
#
_symmetry.space_group_name_H-M   'P 1'
#
loop_
_entity.id
_entity.type
_entity.pdbx_description
1 polymer ?
#
loop_
_entity_poly.entity_id
_entity_poly.type
_entity_poly.pdbx_seq_one_letter_code
_entity_poly.pdbx_strand_id
1 'polypeptide(L)' 'MSKVTVYSKPNCPQCTQTKKKLEQKGIAFEVIDISQDKNALQHVLDLGYRQAPAVVSGEKHWSGFRPDLLSAL' A
#
# COMPACT_ATOMS: atom_id res chain seq x y z
N MET A 1 -8.75 -10.38 -11.94
CA MET A 1 -7.71 -10.51 -10.91
C MET A 1 -7.43 -9.16 -10.27
N SER A 2 -7.34 -9.13 -8.97
CA SER A 2 -7.10 -7.89 -8.25
C SER A 2 -5.64 -7.50 -8.35
N LYS A 3 -5.37 -6.27 -8.73
CA LYS A 3 -4.03 -5.72 -8.75
C LYS A 3 -3.79 -5.03 -7.40
N VAL A 4 -2.67 -5.34 -6.77
CA VAL A 4 -2.32 -4.73 -5.49
C VAL A 4 -1.47 -3.49 -5.74
N THR A 5 -1.86 -2.37 -5.13
CA THR A 5 -1.13 -1.11 -5.21
C THR A 5 -0.73 -0.68 -3.82
N VAL A 6 0.54 -0.36 -3.62
CA VAL A 6 1.09 0.12 -2.36
C VAL A 6 1.47 1.58 -2.53
N TYR A 7 0.78 2.46 -1.82
CA TYR A 7 1.11 3.87 -1.77
C TYR A 7 2.10 4.09 -0.64
N SER A 8 3.29 4.56 -0.97
CA SER A 8 4.40 4.67 -0.02
C SER A 8 5.01 6.07 -0.03
N LYS A 9 5.93 6.30 0.91
CA LYS A 9 6.71 7.53 0.98
C LYS A 9 8.14 7.17 1.36
N PRO A 10 9.13 8.08 1.15
CA PRO A 10 10.51 7.84 1.59
C PRO A 10 10.59 7.68 3.11
N ASN A 11 11.58 6.90 3.54
CA ASN A 11 11.89 6.71 4.96
C ASN A 11 10.71 6.15 5.76
N CYS A 12 10.02 5.18 5.18
CA CYS A 12 8.86 4.55 5.80
C CYS A 12 9.17 3.07 6.07
N PRO A 13 9.53 2.70 7.31
CA PRO A 13 9.82 1.29 7.63
C PRO A 13 8.62 0.37 7.40
N GLN A 14 7.41 0.84 7.70
CA GLN A 14 6.21 0.04 7.50
C GLN A 14 5.94 -0.21 6.01
N CYS A 15 6.24 0.77 5.15
CA CYS A 15 6.14 0.58 3.70
C CYS A 15 7.08 -0.53 3.24
N THR A 16 8.31 -0.54 3.75
CA THR A 16 9.29 -1.56 3.43
C THR A 16 8.81 -2.94 3.87
N GLN A 17 8.28 -3.04 5.10
CA GLN A 17 7.77 -4.31 5.61
C GLN A 17 6.58 -4.83 4.79
N THR A 18 5.69 -3.92 4.39
CA THR A 18 4.55 -4.28 3.55
C THR A 18 5.01 -4.86 2.21
N LYS A 19 5.98 -4.20 1.57
CA LYS A 19 6.52 -4.68 0.30
C LYS A 19 7.19 -6.04 0.44
N LYS A 20 7.98 -6.24 1.50
CA LYS A 20 8.63 -7.52 1.76
C LYS A 20 7.62 -8.63 1.97
N LYS A 21 6.55 -8.36 2.71
CA LYS A 21 5.52 -9.36 2.95
C LYS A 21 4.84 -9.80 1.65
N LEU A 22 4.53 -8.84 0.79
CA LEU A 22 3.92 -9.14 -0.51
C LEU A 22 4.88 -9.96 -1.39
N GLU A 23 6.16 -9.62 -1.38
CA GLU A 23 7.17 -10.37 -2.13
C GLU A 23 7.28 -11.81 -1.62
N GLN A 24 7.27 -12.00 -0.30
CA GLN A 24 7.35 -13.32 0.31
C GLN A 24 6.15 -14.19 -0.07
N LYS A 25 5.00 -13.59 -0.25
CA LYS A 25 3.79 -14.31 -0.64
C LYS A 25 3.69 -14.54 -2.16
N GLY A 26 4.62 -13.99 -2.93
CA GLY A 26 4.60 -14.11 -4.38
C GLY A 26 3.49 -13.31 -5.04
N ILE A 27 3.01 -12.26 -4.38
CA ILE A 27 1.94 -11.40 -4.90
C ILE A 27 2.55 -10.26 -5.70
N ALA A 28 2.11 -10.10 -6.95
CA ALA A 28 2.53 -8.97 -7.77
C ALA A 28 1.87 -7.68 -7.25
N PHE A 29 2.63 -6.61 -7.16
CA PHE A 29 2.12 -5.33 -6.69
C PHE A 29 2.84 -4.17 -7.36
N GLU A 30 2.21 -3.01 -7.34
CA GLU A 30 2.76 -1.77 -7.85
C GLU A 30 3.00 -0.83 -6.68
N VAL A 31 4.11 -0.08 -6.71
CA VAL A 31 4.44 0.89 -5.68
C VAL A 31 4.35 2.28 -6.26
N ILE A 32 3.61 3.15 -5.59
CA ILE A 32 3.45 4.55 -5.99
C ILE A 32 3.92 5.43 -4.84
N ASP A 33 4.86 6.33 -5.12
CA ASP A 33 5.39 7.27 -4.12
C ASP A 33 4.49 8.50 -4.07
N ILE A 34 3.76 8.64 -2.98
CA ILE A 34 2.82 9.74 -2.80
C ILE A 34 3.50 11.08 -2.53
N SER A 35 4.80 11.06 -2.22
CA SER A 35 5.55 12.31 -2.07
C SER A 35 5.87 12.94 -3.42
N GLN A 36 5.77 12.19 -4.52
CA GLN A 36 6.09 12.64 -5.85
C GLN A 36 4.89 12.64 -6.80
N ASP A 37 3.81 12.01 -6.41
CA ASP A 37 2.60 11.91 -7.22
C ASP A 37 1.42 12.51 -6.45
N LYS A 38 1.06 13.74 -6.83
CA LYS A 38 -0.02 14.47 -6.14
C LYS A 38 -1.38 13.81 -6.33
N ASN A 39 -1.61 13.20 -7.50
CA ASN A 39 -2.87 12.51 -7.76
C ASN A 39 -3.00 11.27 -6.88
N ALA A 40 -1.91 10.56 -6.68
CA ALA A 40 -1.89 9.39 -5.80
C ALA A 40 -2.12 9.81 -4.35
N LEU A 41 -1.49 10.91 -3.91
CA LEU A 41 -1.70 11.44 -2.58
C LEU A 41 -3.17 11.81 -2.37
N GLN A 42 -3.78 12.48 -3.34
CA GLN A 42 -5.19 12.86 -3.25
C GLN A 42 -6.08 11.62 -3.16
N HIS A 43 -5.75 10.58 -3.92
CA HIS A 43 -6.52 9.33 -3.88
C HIS A 43 -6.47 8.69 -2.49
N VAL A 44 -5.28 8.67 -1.86
CA VAL A 44 -5.10 8.14 -0.51
C VAL A 44 -5.92 8.95 0.50
N LEU A 45 -5.89 10.29 0.37
CA LEU A 45 -6.66 11.16 1.25
C LEU A 45 -8.17 10.94 1.06
N ASP A 46 -8.62 10.74 -0.16
CA ASP A 46 -10.03 10.48 -0.46
C ASP A 46 -10.49 9.16 0.15
N LEU A 47 -9.59 8.19 0.31
CA LEU A 47 -9.90 6.93 1.01
C LEU A 47 -9.97 7.10 2.54
N GLY A 48 -9.61 8.28 3.04
CA GLY A 48 -9.63 8.57 4.46
C GLY A 48 -8.31 8.30 5.18
N TYR A 49 -7.23 8.08 4.45
CA TYR A 49 -5.93 7.75 5.04
C TYR A 49 -5.00 8.96 4.99
N ARG A 50 -4.21 9.14 6.04
CA ARG A 50 -3.22 10.22 6.15
C ARG A 50 -1.81 9.70 6.33
N GLN A 51 -1.65 8.38 6.35
CA GLN A 51 -0.37 7.75 6.62
C GLN A 51 -0.03 6.75 5.52
N ALA A 52 1.25 6.55 5.32
CA ALA A 52 1.76 5.49 4.48
C ALA A 52 2.19 4.33 5.37
N PRO A 53 2.16 3.09 4.90
CA PRO A 53 1.68 2.71 3.58
C PRO A 53 0.16 2.64 3.51
N ALA A 54 -0.39 2.88 2.34
CA ALA A 54 -1.79 2.56 2.06
C ALA A 54 -1.81 1.48 0.99
N VAL A 55 -2.55 0.41 1.23
CA VAL A 55 -2.62 -0.74 0.32
C VAL A 55 -4.02 -0.85 -0.25
N VAL A 56 -4.10 -0.98 -1.55
CA VAL A 56 -5.38 -1.17 -2.25
C VAL A 56 -5.31 -2.47 -3.04
N SER A 57 -6.27 -3.35 -2.80
CA SER A 57 -6.37 -4.63 -3.50
C SER A 57 -7.82 -4.84 -3.92
N GLY A 58 -8.16 -4.44 -5.15
CA GLY A 58 -9.54 -4.50 -5.61
C GLY A 58 -10.43 -3.60 -4.79
N GLU A 59 -11.42 -4.19 -4.11
CA GLU A 59 -12.34 -3.46 -3.25
C GLU A 59 -11.85 -3.29 -1.82
N LYS A 60 -10.76 -3.96 -1.48
CA LYS A 60 -10.20 -3.93 -0.13
C LYS A 60 -9.08 -2.89 -0.06
N HIS A 61 -9.05 -2.13 1.03
CA HIS A 61 -7.96 -1.19 1.26
C HIS A 61 -7.77 -0.99 2.76
N TRP A 62 -6.54 -0.62 3.12
CA TRP A 62 -6.17 -0.31 4.51
C TRP A 62 -4.94 0.57 4.51
N SER A 63 -4.60 1.12 5.69
CA SER A 63 -3.36 1.86 5.87
C SER A 63 -2.54 1.23 6.98
N GLY A 64 -1.23 1.47 6.96
CA GLY A 64 -0.28 0.91 7.90
C GLY A 64 0.12 -0.51 7.53
N PHE A 65 1.07 -1.06 8.29
CA PHE A 65 1.49 -2.44 8.11
C PHE A 65 0.48 -3.36 8.81
N ARG A 66 -0.26 -4.09 8.04
CA ARG A 66 -1.31 -4.99 8.53
C ARG A 66 -1.05 -6.40 8.02
N PRO A 67 -0.18 -7.16 8.72
CA PRO A 67 0.16 -8.53 8.26
C PRO A 67 -1.06 -9.46 8.22
N ASP A 68 -2.03 -9.24 9.09
CA ASP A 68 -3.27 -10.02 9.09
C ASP A 68 -4.03 -9.86 7.77
N LEU A 69 -4.13 -8.63 7.27
CA LEU A 69 -4.82 -8.35 6.01
C LEU A 69 -3.98 -8.79 4.80
N LEU A 70 -2.67 -8.62 4.88
CA LEU A 70 -1.76 -9.07 3.82
C LEU A 70 -1.82 -10.59 3.67
N SER A 71 -1.93 -11.31 4.78
CA SER A 71 -2.02 -12.77 4.75
C SER A 71 -3.30 -13.27 4.12
N ALA A 72 -4.33 -12.45 4.07
CA ALA A 72 -5.60 -12.80 3.45
C ALA A 72 -5.61 -12.61 1.93
N LEU A 73 -4.59 -12.01 1.36
CA LEU A 73 -4.49 -11.78 -0.10
C LEU A 73 -4.15 -13.05 -0.88
#